data_371d4331e6a8fd963c62d3ae88939af4
#
_entry.id   371d4331e6a8fd963c62d3ae88939af4
#
_cell.length_a   1.000
_cell.length_b   1.000
_cell.length_c   1.000
_cell.angle_alpha   90.00
_cell.angle_beta   90.00
_cell.angle_gamma   90.00
#
_symmetry.space_group_name_H-M   'P 1'
#
loop_
_entity.id
_entity.type
_entity.pdbx_description
1 polymer ?
#
loop_
_entity_poly.entity_id
_entity_poly.type
_entity_poly.pdbx_seq_one_letter_code
_entity_poly.pdbx_strand_id
1 'polypeptide(L)'
;MTCVKGHRRDFLQAIARKSNVFKLTATAVLIAIGILIPMVAPRIVIGPASYTLASHVAIFIAMFISPSVAIGVTLGTTIGFFFGGFPLVIVFRAASHIIWALPGAIYLSRIDKFNISWVRLRIFSFVIAIIHAAAEMAAVALFYFGSGSLGNLGFVWLLSFIGLGTVIHSMVDLEIANVVRLVLQTQRSYRELARSS
;
A
#
# COMPACT_ATOMS: atom_id res chain seq x y z
N MET A 1 -17.31 -30.23 -33.18
CA MET A 1 -16.91 -28.83 -32.80
C MET A 1 -17.18 -28.46 -31.34
N THR A 2 -17.99 -29.20 -30.59
CA THR A 2 -18.36 -28.93 -29.17
C THR A 2 -17.27 -29.29 -28.15
N CYS A 3 -16.47 -30.32 -28.38
CA CYS A 3 -15.46 -30.83 -27.44
C CYS A 3 -14.27 -29.83 -27.22
N VAL A 4 -13.83 -29.16 -28.27
CA VAL A 4 -12.71 -28.17 -28.20
C VAL A 4 -13.12 -26.92 -27.41
N LYS A 5 -14.39 -26.51 -27.47
CA LYS A 5 -14.90 -25.37 -26.71
C LYS A 5 -15.02 -25.65 -25.20
N GLY A 6 -15.27 -26.91 -24.81
CA GLY A 6 -15.30 -27.32 -23.42
C GLY A 6 -13.92 -27.24 -22.78
N HIS A 7 -12.93 -27.90 -23.38
CA HIS A 7 -11.55 -27.93 -22.85
C HIS A 7 -10.92 -26.54 -22.71
N ARG A 8 -11.19 -25.64 -23.66
CA ARG A 8 -10.72 -24.24 -23.57
C ARG A 8 -11.36 -23.48 -22.39
N ARG A 9 -12.64 -23.70 -22.11
CA ARG A 9 -13.33 -23.09 -20.96
C ARG A 9 -12.77 -23.59 -19.64
N ASP A 10 -12.59 -24.88 -19.50
CA ASP A 10 -12.05 -25.49 -18.27
C ASP A 10 -10.64 -25.01 -18.00
N PHE A 11 -9.78 -24.88 -19.02
CA PHE A 11 -8.44 -24.32 -18.93
C PHE A 11 -8.44 -22.86 -18.49
N LEU A 12 -9.29 -22.01 -19.07
CA LEU A 12 -9.42 -20.59 -18.67
C LEU A 12 -9.94 -20.44 -17.24
N GLN A 13 -10.88 -21.28 -16.82
CA GLN A 13 -11.38 -21.30 -15.44
C GLN A 13 -10.29 -21.72 -14.45
N ALA A 14 -9.46 -22.67 -14.80
CA ALA A 14 -8.36 -23.11 -13.97
C ALA A 14 -7.30 -22.00 -13.78
N ILE A 15 -6.97 -21.24 -14.83
CA ILE A 15 -6.07 -20.09 -14.74
C ILE A 15 -6.69 -18.99 -13.87
N ALA A 16 -7.94 -18.64 -14.09
CA ALA A 16 -8.64 -17.62 -13.31
C ALA A 16 -8.70 -18.01 -11.82
N ARG A 17 -8.96 -19.29 -11.52
CA ARG A 17 -8.98 -19.82 -10.15
C ARG A 17 -7.60 -19.69 -9.48
N LYS A 18 -6.52 -20.05 -10.17
CA LYS A 18 -5.15 -19.90 -9.65
C LYS A 18 -4.80 -18.44 -9.36
N SER A 19 -5.19 -17.53 -10.25
CA SER A 19 -4.99 -16.09 -10.07
C SER A 19 -5.75 -15.56 -8.84
N ASN A 20 -7.00 -15.97 -8.64
CA ASN A 20 -7.79 -15.55 -7.48
C ASN A 20 -7.25 -16.09 -6.16
N VAL A 21 -6.82 -17.36 -6.11
CA VAL A 21 -6.18 -17.95 -4.93
C VAL A 21 -4.89 -17.22 -4.59
N PHE A 22 -4.06 -16.92 -5.60
CA PHE A 22 -2.84 -16.13 -5.41
C PHE A 22 -3.13 -14.75 -4.82
N LYS A 23 -4.10 -14.02 -5.38
CA LYS A 23 -4.48 -12.69 -4.86
C LYS A 23 -4.95 -12.76 -3.42
N LEU A 24 -5.79 -13.73 -3.08
CA LEU A 24 -6.29 -13.92 -1.72
C LEU A 24 -5.16 -14.22 -0.74
N THR A 25 -4.28 -15.16 -1.07
CA THR A 25 -3.13 -15.53 -0.24
C THR A 25 -2.16 -14.37 -0.08
N ALA A 26 -1.83 -13.67 -1.18
CA ALA A 26 -0.97 -12.49 -1.14
C ALA A 26 -1.58 -11.38 -0.27
N THR A 27 -2.89 -11.14 -0.39
CA THR A 27 -3.59 -10.17 0.45
C THR A 27 -3.47 -10.52 1.92
N ALA A 28 -3.75 -11.77 2.32
CA ALA A 28 -3.67 -12.20 3.71
C ALA A 28 -2.25 -12.07 4.30
N VAL A 29 -1.23 -12.49 3.54
CA VAL A 29 0.18 -12.39 3.97
C VAL A 29 0.60 -10.91 4.08
N LEU A 30 0.23 -10.08 3.11
CA LEU A 30 0.59 -8.65 3.14
C LEU A 30 -0.16 -7.90 4.25
N ILE A 31 -1.40 -8.26 4.60
CA ILE A 31 -2.09 -7.72 5.77
C ILE A 31 -1.31 -8.06 7.04
N ALA A 32 -0.94 -9.33 7.23
CA ALA A 32 -0.17 -9.75 8.40
C ALA A 32 1.16 -8.98 8.51
N ILE A 33 1.91 -8.86 7.43
CA ILE A 33 3.16 -8.09 7.37
C ILE A 33 2.90 -6.61 7.67
N GLY A 34 1.86 -6.02 7.08
CA GLY A 34 1.50 -4.61 7.27
C GLY A 34 1.08 -4.27 8.71
N ILE A 35 0.55 -5.25 9.46
CA ILE A 35 0.24 -5.10 10.89
C ILE A 35 1.49 -5.32 11.74
N LEU A 36 2.27 -6.36 11.45
CA LEU A 36 3.42 -6.75 12.27
C LEU A 36 4.57 -5.74 12.21
N ILE A 37 4.89 -5.21 11.01
CA ILE A 37 6.00 -4.27 10.86
C ILE A 37 5.88 -3.07 11.81
N PRO A 38 4.76 -2.33 11.89
CA PRO A 38 4.60 -1.21 12.82
C PRO A 38 4.69 -1.60 14.30
N MET A 39 4.50 -2.88 14.63
CA MET A 39 4.60 -3.36 16.02
C MET A 39 6.03 -3.67 16.44
N VAL A 40 6.89 -4.12 15.53
CA VAL A 40 8.22 -4.67 15.86
C VAL A 40 9.37 -3.88 15.24
N ALA A 41 9.15 -3.14 14.16
CA ALA A 41 10.23 -2.41 13.48
C ALA A 41 10.60 -1.11 14.20
N PRO A 42 11.84 -0.63 14.02
CA PRO A 42 12.29 0.66 14.57
C PRO A 42 11.38 1.79 14.08
N ARG A 43 11.04 2.68 15.00
CA ARG A 43 10.23 3.86 14.70
C ARG A 43 10.87 5.14 15.22
N ILE A 44 10.75 6.20 14.44
CA ILE A 44 11.14 7.55 14.82
C ILE A 44 9.87 8.28 15.25
N VAL A 45 9.83 8.79 16.47
CA VAL A 45 8.70 9.56 17.00
C VAL A 45 9.13 11.01 17.15
N ILE A 46 8.40 11.92 16.47
CA ILE A 46 8.66 13.36 16.54
C ILE A 46 7.33 14.05 16.85
N GLY A 47 7.12 14.43 18.09
CA GLY A 47 5.83 14.94 18.55
C GLY A 47 4.71 13.90 18.32
N PRO A 48 3.57 14.26 17.72
CA PRO A 48 2.50 13.32 17.39
C PRO A 48 2.76 12.52 16.10
N ALA A 49 3.85 12.80 15.36
CA ALA A 49 4.22 12.03 14.19
C ALA A 49 5.04 10.79 14.58
N SER A 50 4.73 9.65 14.02
CA SER A 50 5.47 8.40 14.20
C SER A 50 5.69 7.75 12.84
N TYR A 51 6.94 7.45 12.53
CA TYR A 51 7.37 6.85 11.27
C TYR A 51 8.07 5.52 11.58
N THR A 52 7.44 4.43 11.17
CA THR A 52 8.02 3.09 11.31
C THR A 52 8.56 2.65 9.97
N LEU A 53 9.87 2.36 9.88
CA LEU A 53 10.50 1.91 8.65
C LEU A 53 9.74 0.72 8.05
N ALA A 54 9.53 0.76 6.75
CA ALA A 54 8.85 -0.27 5.96
C ALA A 54 7.35 -0.46 6.27
N SER A 55 6.70 0.45 7.01
CA SER A 55 5.28 0.30 7.37
C SER A 55 4.33 0.27 6.19
N HIS A 56 4.67 0.93 5.06
CA HIS A 56 3.86 0.96 3.85
C HIS A 56 4.33 -0.02 2.77
N VAL A 57 5.42 -0.76 3.00
CA VAL A 57 5.97 -1.71 2.01
C VAL A 57 4.94 -2.74 1.58
N ALA A 58 4.13 -3.26 2.51
CA ALA A 58 3.06 -4.21 2.21
C ALA A 58 2.03 -3.63 1.23
N ILE A 59 1.62 -2.36 1.42
CA ILE A 59 0.66 -1.67 0.54
C ILE A 59 1.30 -1.42 -0.83
N PHE A 60 2.56 -0.96 -0.89
CA PHE A 60 3.25 -0.75 -2.16
C PHE A 60 3.41 -2.05 -2.96
N ILE A 61 3.76 -3.17 -2.32
CA ILE A 61 3.80 -4.48 -2.98
C ILE A 61 2.42 -4.87 -3.50
N ALA A 62 1.37 -4.66 -2.71
CA ALA A 62 -0.02 -4.91 -3.10
C ALA A 62 -0.43 -4.12 -4.35
N MET A 63 0.00 -2.85 -4.47
CA MET A 63 -0.25 -2.02 -5.66
C MET A 63 0.38 -2.60 -6.93
N PHE A 64 1.57 -3.20 -6.82
CA PHE A 64 2.21 -3.89 -7.95
C PHE A 64 1.52 -5.22 -8.31
N ILE A 65 0.76 -5.81 -7.41
CA ILE A 65 -0.01 -7.02 -7.71
C ILE A 65 -1.29 -6.65 -8.47
N SER A 66 -2.24 -6.00 -7.81
CA SER A 66 -3.48 -5.53 -8.44
C SER A 66 -4.25 -4.52 -7.57
N PRO A 67 -5.19 -3.75 -8.15
CA PRO A 67 -6.05 -2.84 -7.38
C PRO A 67 -6.86 -3.52 -6.28
N SER A 68 -7.37 -4.74 -6.54
CA SER A 68 -8.14 -5.50 -5.55
C SER A 68 -7.30 -5.91 -4.35
N VAL A 69 -6.03 -6.32 -4.58
CA VAL A 69 -5.09 -6.66 -3.51
C VAL A 69 -4.72 -5.40 -2.72
N ALA A 70 -4.47 -4.27 -3.39
CA ALA A 70 -4.16 -3.00 -2.74
C ALA A 70 -5.29 -2.54 -1.79
N ILE A 71 -6.56 -2.60 -2.25
CA ILE A 71 -7.72 -2.31 -1.42
C ILE A 71 -7.78 -3.27 -0.23
N GLY A 72 -7.68 -4.58 -0.48
CA GLY A 72 -7.75 -5.59 0.56
C GLY A 72 -6.69 -5.41 1.65
N VAL A 73 -5.44 -5.13 1.25
CA VAL A 73 -4.33 -4.89 2.20
C VAL A 73 -4.55 -3.61 2.99
N THR A 74 -4.95 -2.52 2.33
CA THR A 74 -5.20 -1.24 3.01
C THR A 74 -6.33 -1.35 4.03
N LEU A 75 -7.46 -1.94 3.66
CA LEU A 75 -8.59 -2.13 4.58
C LEU A 75 -8.24 -3.13 5.69
N GLY A 76 -7.60 -4.24 5.34
CA GLY A 76 -7.21 -5.26 6.31
C GLY A 76 -6.21 -4.76 7.35
N THR A 77 -5.21 -3.97 6.96
CA THR A 77 -4.27 -3.34 7.90
C THR A 77 -4.95 -2.29 8.78
N THR A 78 -5.86 -1.49 8.22
CA THR A 78 -6.66 -0.52 9.00
C THR A 78 -7.49 -1.21 10.09
N ILE A 79 -8.21 -2.28 9.72
CA ILE A 79 -8.99 -3.09 10.65
C ILE A 79 -8.08 -3.75 11.69
N GLY A 80 -6.92 -4.28 11.24
CA GLY A 80 -5.94 -4.89 12.13
C GLY A 80 -5.38 -3.89 13.15
N PHE A 81 -5.12 -2.66 12.77
CA PHE A 81 -4.69 -1.60 13.71
C PHE A 81 -5.77 -1.25 14.71
N PHE A 82 -7.03 -1.17 14.27
CA PHE A 82 -8.15 -0.91 15.16
C PHE A 82 -8.27 -1.99 16.25
N PHE A 83 -8.30 -3.26 15.88
CA PHE A 83 -8.37 -4.37 16.83
C PHE A 83 -7.06 -4.63 17.59
N GLY A 84 -5.92 -4.22 17.03
CA GLY A 84 -4.59 -4.30 17.66
C GLY A 84 -4.35 -3.23 18.73
N GLY A 85 -5.34 -2.36 19.01
CA GLY A 85 -5.24 -1.34 20.05
C GLY A 85 -4.34 -0.15 19.69
N PHE A 86 -4.10 0.11 18.40
CA PHE A 86 -3.36 1.30 17.99
C PHE A 86 -4.17 2.56 18.28
N PRO A 87 -3.50 3.71 18.59
CA PRO A 87 -4.18 4.98 18.75
C PRO A 87 -5.10 5.31 17.57
N LEU A 88 -6.30 5.83 17.84
CA LEU A 88 -7.29 6.11 16.79
C LEU A 88 -6.75 7.01 15.67
N VAL A 89 -5.89 7.98 15.99
CA VAL A 89 -5.24 8.81 14.95
C VAL A 89 -4.43 7.98 13.96
N ILE A 90 -3.77 6.91 14.41
CA ILE A 90 -3.03 6.00 13.54
C ILE A 90 -3.98 5.16 12.68
N VAL A 91 -5.12 4.74 13.25
CA VAL A 91 -6.17 4.03 12.50
C VAL A 91 -6.75 4.92 11.40
N PHE A 92 -7.04 6.20 11.69
CA PHE A 92 -7.49 7.17 10.69
C PHE A 92 -6.46 7.42 9.59
N ARG A 93 -5.18 7.52 9.94
CA ARG A 93 -4.08 7.60 8.96
C ARG A 93 -4.05 6.34 8.08
N ALA A 94 -4.12 5.15 8.66
CA ALA A 94 -4.17 3.90 7.91
C ALA A 94 -5.39 3.83 6.98
N ALA A 95 -6.57 4.28 7.41
CA ALA A 95 -7.76 4.36 6.57
C ALA A 95 -7.57 5.30 5.37
N SER A 96 -6.86 6.43 5.55
CA SER A 96 -6.59 7.39 4.48
C SER A 96 -5.68 6.83 3.37
N HIS A 97 -4.96 5.74 3.62
CA HIS A 97 -4.09 5.13 2.61
C HIS A 97 -4.84 4.67 1.36
N ILE A 98 -6.14 4.42 1.43
CA ILE A 98 -6.96 4.06 0.26
C ILE A 98 -6.92 5.15 -0.82
N ILE A 99 -6.75 6.43 -0.42
CA ILE A 99 -6.77 7.60 -1.28
C ILE A 99 -5.61 7.60 -2.28
N TRP A 100 -4.46 7.07 -1.89
CA TRP A 100 -3.29 6.98 -2.76
C TRP A 100 -3.03 5.56 -3.28
N ALA A 101 -3.34 4.53 -2.48
CA ALA A 101 -3.08 3.14 -2.84
C ALA A 101 -3.92 2.68 -4.02
N LEU A 102 -5.21 3.04 -4.06
CA LEU A 102 -6.11 2.64 -5.14
C LEU A 102 -5.76 3.32 -6.47
N PRO A 103 -5.64 4.66 -6.57
CA PRO A 103 -5.23 5.29 -7.83
C PRO A 103 -3.86 4.82 -8.31
N GLY A 104 -2.90 4.66 -7.39
CA GLY A 104 -1.57 4.15 -7.72
C GLY A 104 -1.61 2.73 -8.27
N ALA A 105 -2.39 1.83 -7.67
CA ALA A 105 -2.57 0.47 -8.18
C ALA A 105 -3.28 0.44 -9.54
N ILE A 106 -4.28 1.31 -9.76
CA ILE A 106 -4.95 1.44 -11.06
C ILE A 106 -3.96 1.92 -12.12
N TYR A 107 -3.12 2.91 -11.82
CA TYR A 107 -2.08 3.37 -12.74
C TYR A 107 -1.11 2.23 -13.09
N LEU A 108 -0.60 1.51 -12.08
CA LEU A 108 0.33 0.39 -12.28
C LEU A 108 -0.30 -0.78 -13.05
N SER A 109 -1.62 -0.98 -12.95
CA SER A 109 -2.31 -2.03 -13.72
C SER A 109 -2.45 -1.70 -15.21
N ARG A 110 -2.28 -0.43 -15.61
CA ARG A 110 -2.41 0.04 -16.99
C ARG A 110 -1.08 0.15 -17.74
N ILE A 111 0.04 -0.09 -17.07
CA ILE A 111 1.38 0.00 -17.64
C ILE A 111 2.11 -1.33 -17.52
N ASP A 112 3.19 -1.50 -18.28
CA ASP A 112 4.10 -2.65 -18.09
C ASP A 112 4.90 -2.46 -16.79
N LYS A 113 4.32 -2.92 -15.69
CA LYS A 113 4.93 -2.86 -14.36
C LYS A 113 6.20 -3.70 -14.21
N PHE A 114 6.50 -4.61 -15.16
CA PHE A 114 7.71 -5.42 -15.14
C PHE A 114 8.91 -4.70 -15.75
N ASN A 115 8.66 -3.77 -16.69
CA ASN A 115 9.69 -2.99 -17.40
C ASN A 115 9.55 -1.49 -17.16
N ILE A 116 9.13 -1.09 -15.96
CA ILE A 116 9.03 0.32 -15.62
C ILE A 116 10.42 0.96 -15.57
N SER A 117 10.61 2.05 -16.31
CA SER A 117 11.89 2.77 -16.30
C SER A 117 12.13 3.43 -14.93
N TRP A 118 13.40 3.55 -14.55
CA TRP A 118 13.79 4.16 -13.29
C TRP A 118 13.20 5.58 -13.11
N VAL A 119 13.26 6.41 -14.14
CA VAL A 119 12.71 7.79 -14.09
C VAL A 119 11.19 7.75 -13.84
N ARG A 120 10.46 6.91 -14.57
CA ARG A 120 8.99 6.77 -14.38
C ARG A 120 8.65 6.32 -12.98
N LEU A 121 9.41 5.37 -12.42
CA LEU A 121 9.20 4.90 -11.06
C LEU A 121 9.44 6.01 -10.02
N ARG A 122 10.47 6.86 -10.21
CA ARG A 122 10.75 8.00 -9.33
C ARG A 122 9.65 9.06 -9.37
N ILE A 123 9.19 9.41 -10.58
CA ILE A 123 8.06 10.34 -10.73
C ILE A 123 6.81 9.76 -10.07
N PHE A 124 6.50 8.50 -10.29
CA PHE A 124 5.39 7.81 -9.65
C PHE A 124 5.53 7.84 -8.12
N SER A 125 6.71 7.50 -7.60
CA SER A 125 7.01 7.52 -6.16
C SER A 125 6.73 8.90 -5.56
N PHE A 126 7.23 9.95 -6.18
CA PHE A 126 7.05 11.32 -5.70
C PHE A 126 5.58 11.77 -5.73
N VAL A 127 4.86 11.50 -6.83
CA VAL A 127 3.44 11.86 -6.95
C VAL A 127 2.61 11.13 -5.90
N ILE A 128 2.83 9.82 -5.73
CA ILE A 128 2.13 9.03 -4.69
C ILE A 128 2.49 9.54 -3.29
N ALA A 129 3.74 9.89 -3.04
CA ALA A 129 4.16 10.41 -1.74
C ALA A 129 3.48 11.75 -1.39
N ILE A 130 3.28 12.64 -2.37
CA ILE A 130 2.52 13.89 -2.17
C ILE A 130 1.05 13.61 -1.85
N ILE A 131 0.40 12.72 -2.59
CA ILE A 131 -1.00 12.36 -2.34
C ILE A 131 -1.13 11.69 -0.96
N HIS A 132 -0.20 10.82 -0.60
CA HIS A 132 -0.13 10.16 0.70
C HIS A 132 -0.01 11.19 1.83
N ALA A 133 0.96 12.10 1.73
CA ALA A 133 1.16 13.16 2.72
C ALA A 133 -0.08 14.05 2.88
N ALA A 134 -0.72 14.45 1.79
CA ALA A 134 -1.94 15.24 1.82
C ALA A 134 -3.10 14.49 2.50
N ALA A 135 -3.27 13.20 2.20
CA ALA A 135 -4.29 12.35 2.80
C ALA A 135 -4.07 12.17 4.32
N GLU A 136 -2.83 11.91 4.74
CA GLU A 136 -2.49 11.78 6.16
C GLU A 136 -2.64 13.11 6.92
N MET A 137 -2.20 14.22 6.32
CA MET A 137 -2.40 15.54 6.92
C MET A 137 -3.88 15.85 7.12
N ALA A 138 -4.73 15.56 6.13
CA ALA A 138 -6.17 15.72 6.23
C ALA A 138 -6.76 14.82 7.34
N ALA A 139 -6.36 13.55 7.42
CA ALA A 139 -6.83 12.63 8.45
C ALA A 139 -6.44 13.10 9.86
N VAL A 140 -5.20 13.56 10.04
CA VAL A 140 -4.70 14.09 11.33
C VAL A 140 -5.40 15.40 11.68
N ALA A 141 -5.56 16.32 10.72
CA ALA A 141 -6.27 17.58 10.94
C ALA A 141 -7.71 17.33 11.36
N LEU A 142 -8.45 16.49 10.67
CA LEU A 142 -9.84 16.14 11.02
C LEU A 142 -9.93 15.51 12.41
N PHE A 143 -9.00 14.63 12.77
CA PHE A 143 -8.97 13.99 14.09
C PHE A 143 -8.78 15.02 15.20
N TYR A 144 -7.82 15.92 15.07
CA TYR A 144 -7.53 16.93 16.10
C TYR A 144 -8.54 18.06 16.12
N PHE A 145 -9.07 18.49 14.98
CA PHE A 145 -10.20 19.47 14.96
C PHE A 145 -11.43 18.88 15.63
N GLY A 146 -11.78 17.63 15.34
CA GLY A 146 -12.91 16.95 15.94
C GLY A 146 -12.79 16.73 17.45
N SER A 147 -11.56 16.59 17.97
CA SER A 147 -11.28 16.43 19.41
C SER A 147 -11.07 17.74 20.16
N GLY A 148 -11.09 18.90 19.49
CA GLY A 148 -10.80 20.19 20.10
C GLY A 148 -9.35 20.40 20.55
N SER A 149 -8.45 19.46 20.22
CA SER A 149 -7.07 19.40 20.74
C SER A 149 -6.05 20.15 19.90
N LEU A 150 -6.46 20.84 18.83
CA LEU A 150 -5.55 21.50 17.88
C LEU A 150 -4.98 22.84 18.39
N GLY A 151 -5.28 23.24 19.63
CA GLY A 151 -5.05 24.57 20.19
C GLY A 151 -3.66 25.18 20.03
N ASN A 152 -2.58 24.40 19.82
CA ASN A 152 -1.21 24.90 19.66
C ASN A 152 -0.37 24.17 18.59
N LEU A 153 -0.92 23.22 17.87
CA LEU A 153 -0.24 22.58 16.75
C LEU A 153 -0.45 23.44 15.50
N GLY A 154 0.42 24.43 15.30
CA GLY A 154 0.32 25.31 14.15
C GLY A 154 0.35 24.53 12.83
N PHE A 155 -0.30 25.06 11.79
CA PHE A 155 -0.29 24.52 10.43
C PHE A 155 1.14 24.21 9.92
N VAL A 156 2.11 25.07 10.27
CA VAL A 156 3.51 24.89 9.93
C VAL A 156 4.08 23.59 10.52
N TRP A 157 3.71 23.26 11.76
CA TRP A 157 4.12 22.03 12.41
C TRP A 157 3.55 20.80 11.71
N LEU A 158 2.25 20.81 11.39
CA LEU A 158 1.57 19.75 10.64
C LEU A 158 2.22 19.54 9.28
N LEU A 159 2.48 20.63 8.55
CA LEU A 159 3.10 20.59 7.22
C LEU A 159 4.54 20.06 7.30
N SER A 160 5.34 20.52 8.25
CA SER A 160 6.76 20.12 8.37
C SER A 160 6.92 18.67 8.83
N PHE A 161 6.24 18.27 9.89
CA PHE A 161 6.46 16.95 10.46
C PHE A 161 5.60 15.87 9.82
N ILE A 162 4.31 16.10 9.60
CA ILE A 162 3.47 15.09 8.95
C ILE A 162 3.62 15.17 7.43
N GLY A 163 3.51 16.34 6.84
CA GLY A 163 3.58 16.50 5.39
C GLY A 163 4.92 16.05 4.82
N LEU A 164 6.00 16.77 5.14
CA LEU A 164 7.33 16.47 4.60
C LEU A 164 7.86 15.12 5.09
N GLY A 165 7.64 14.79 6.37
CA GLY A 165 8.06 13.51 6.93
C GLY A 165 7.40 12.33 6.21
N THR A 166 6.10 12.40 5.91
CA THR A 166 5.39 11.36 5.15
C THR A 166 5.88 11.26 3.71
N VAL A 167 6.21 12.38 3.05
CA VAL A 167 6.79 12.33 1.69
C VAL A 167 8.09 11.54 1.68
N ILE A 168 9.04 11.88 2.56
CA ILE A 168 10.34 11.19 2.64
C ILE A 168 10.15 9.72 2.99
N HIS A 169 9.36 9.44 4.02
CA HIS A 169 9.07 8.09 4.49
C HIS A 169 8.41 7.23 3.41
N SER A 170 7.41 7.76 2.72
CA SER A 170 6.71 7.07 1.63
C SER A 170 7.64 6.72 0.48
N MET A 171 8.54 7.64 0.09
CA MET A 171 9.52 7.37 -0.96
C MET A 171 10.51 6.28 -0.56
N VAL A 172 10.98 6.28 0.68
CA VAL A 172 11.86 5.20 1.21
C VAL A 172 11.15 3.86 1.20
N ASP A 173 9.92 3.80 1.70
CA ASP A 173 9.14 2.56 1.75
C ASP A 173 8.84 2.02 0.34
N LEU A 174 8.60 2.89 -0.66
CA LEU A 174 8.43 2.45 -2.05
C LEU A 174 9.73 1.87 -2.62
N GLU A 175 10.90 2.43 -2.28
CA GLU A 175 12.18 1.87 -2.69
C GLU A 175 12.40 0.46 -2.11
N ILE A 176 12.11 0.28 -0.83
CA ILE A 176 12.17 -1.05 -0.20
C ILE A 176 11.22 -2.01 -0.91
N ALA A 177 9.97 -1.59 -1.16
CA ALA A 177 9.00 -2.38 -1.90
C ALA A 177 9.47 -2.71 -3.33
N ASN A 178 10.14 -1.78 -4.00
CA ASN A 178 10.70 -1.99 -5.34
C ASN A 178 11.81 -3.04 -5.33
N VAL A 179 12.70 -3.03 -4.34
CA VAL A 179 13.73 -4.06 -4.18
C VAL A 179 13.08 -5.44 -3.98
N VAL A 180 12.09 -5.54 -3.08
CA VAL A 180 11.35 -6.79 -2.86
C VAL A 180 10.65 -7.24 -4.15
N ARG A 181 10.00 -6.31 -4.87
CA ARG A 181 9.38 -6.59 -6.17
C ARG A 181 10.37 -7.17 -7.17
N LEU A 182 11.56 -6.59 -7.30
CA LEU A 182 12.60 -7.07 -8.22
C LEU A 182 13.03 -8.50 -7.87
N VAL A 183 13.21 -8.81 -6.58
CA VAL A 183 13.51 -10.16 -6.11
C VAL A 183 12.36 -11.13 -6.45
N LEU A 184 11.12 -10.74 -6.17
CA LEU A 184 9.94 -11.57 -6.49
C LEU A 184 9.80 -11.81 -8.01
N GLN A 185 10.16 -10.84 -8.84
CA GLN A 185 10.13 -10.97 -10.30
C GLN A 185 11.11 -12.00 -10.85
N THR A 186 12.13 -12.39 -10.10
CA THR A 186 13.01 -13.49 -10.51
C THR A 186 12.31 -14.85 -10.43
N GLN A 187 11.25 -14.95 -9.61
CA GLN A 187 10.48 -16.18 -9.44
C GLN A 187 9.48 -16.37 -10.61
N ARG A 188 9.61 -17.48 -11.33
CA ARG A 188 8.75 -17.79 -12.49
C ARG A 188 7.25 -17.81 -12.12
N SER A 189 6.90 -18.44 -11.01
CA SER A 189 5.53 -18.54 -10.54
C SER A 189 4.89 -17.17 -10.28
N TYR A 190 5.63 -16.23 -9.68
CA TYR A 190 5.17 -14.87 -9.45
C TYR A 190 4.88 -14.14 -10.76
N ARG A 191 5.79 -14.25 -11.76
CA ARG A 191 5.61 -13.60 -13.08
C ARG A 191 4.34 -14.08 -13.78
N GLU A 192 4.10 -15.38 -13.80
CA GLU A 192 2.95 -15.98 -14.47
C GLU A 192 1.64 -15.51 -13.82
N LEU A 193 1.58 -15.52 -12.49
CA LEU A 193 0.38 -15.12 -11.73
C LEU A 193 0.12 -13.61 -11.75
N ALA A 194 1.16 -12.78 -11.65
CA ALA A 194 1.03 -11.34 -11.66
C ALA A 194 0.72 -10.74 -13.05
N ARG A 195 0.97 -11.50 -14.14
CA ARG A 195 0.55 -11.12 -15.50
C ARG A 195 -0.91 -11.45 -15.78
N SER A 196 -1.45 -12.47 -15.13
CA SER A 196 -2.85 -12.89 -15.25
C SER A 196 -3.81 -12.14 -14.31
N SER A 197 -3.28 -11.30 -13.45
CA SER A 197 -4.02 -10.49 -12.47
C SER A 197 -4.28 -9.08 -12.93
#